data_f549294dfd98b27fd29462d86dea02bd
#
_entry.id   f549294dfd98b27fd29462d86dea02bd
#
_cell.length_a   1.000
_cell.length_b   1.000
_cell.length_c   1.000
_cell.angle_alpha   90.00
_cell.angle_beta   90.00
_cell.angle_gamma   90.00
#
_symmetry.space_group_name_H-M   'P 1'
#
loop_
_entity.id
_entity.type
_entity.pdbx_description
1 polymer ?
#
loop_
_entity_poly.entity_id
_entity_poly.type
_entity_poly.pdbx_seq_one_letter_code
_entity_poly.pdbx_strand_id
1 'polypeptide(L)'
;RTDFQNATLEDKKIGAKNIADAVKKYAENSPIPVVLHLDHGKNFDSCKAAIEGGYTSVMIDGSSLPFDENVELTREVVKYAHERGVSVEGELGVLAGVEDHVFSATSTYTNPLKAIEFFKKTGVDALAISYGTMHGASKGKNVKLRKEIAIAIKECMLHEGIFGVLVSHGSSTVPRYIVDEINALGGNIQNAYGISIDELKAAIPCGIGKINVDTDIRLAVTRNMKEFFAAHPEKRESQSIGEVYRLLEAKKEQFDPRAFLTPIM
;
A
#
# COMPACT_ATOMS: atom_id res chain seq x y z
N ARG A 1 0.75 10.26 8.83
CA ARG A 1 -0.65 10.05 8.42
C ARG A 1 -1.33 11.39 8.22
N THR A 2 -1.99 11.55 7.09
CA THR A 2 -2.76 12.76 6.77
C THR A 2 -4.21 12.70 7.30
N ASP A 3 -4.64 11.59 7.91
CA ASP A 3 -6.02 11.32 8.33
C ASP A 3 -6.18 11.17 9.83
N PHE A 4 -5.72 12.14 10.60
CA PHE A 4 -6.14 12.23 11.99
C PHE A 4 -7.63 12.57 12.07
N GLN A 5 -8.38 11.88 12.93
CA GLN A 5 -9.73 12.29 13.27
C GLN A 5 -9.68 13.76 13.71
N ASN A 6 -10.51 14.60 13.12
CA ASN A 6 -10.59 16.06 13.33
C ASN A 6 -9.43 16.90 12.76
N ALA A 7 -8.50 16.35 11.95
CA ALA A 7 -7.50 17.15 11.27
C ALA A 7 -8.14 18.04 10.20
N THR A 8 -7.80 19.33 10.21
CA THR A 8 -8.20 20.27 9.17
C THR A 8 -7.47 19.96 7.86
N LEU A 9 -7.91 20.53 6.74
CA LEU A 9 -7.19 20.41 5.46
C LEU A 9 -5.76 20.96 5.59
N GLU A 10 -5.56 22.03 6.36
CA GLU A 10 -4.23 22.60 6.59
C GLU A 10 -3.34 21.66 7.41
N ASP A 11 -3.86 21.02 8.46
CA ASP A 11 -3.12 20.02 9.24
C ASP A 11 -2.68 18.84 8.35
N LYS A 12 -3.56 18.39 7.44
CA LYS A 12 -3.25 17.34 6.47
C LYS A 12 -2.14 17.76 5.51
N LYS A 13 -2.15 18.99 5.02
CA LYS A 13 -1.09 19.54 4.15
C LYS A 13 0.25 19.61 4.87
N ILE A 14 0.27 20.10 6.11
CA ILE A 14 1.48 20.17 6.94
C ILE A 14 2.05 18.75 7.14
N GLY A 15 1.19 17.79 7.50
CA GLY A 15 1.61 16.39 7.66
C GLY A 15 2.17 15.80 6.37
N ALA A 16 1.50 16.01 5.24
CA ALA A 16 1.94 15.55 3.93
C ALA A 16 3.31 16.18 3.54
N LYS A 17 3.45 17.49 3.76
CA LYS A 17 4.72 18.18 3.50
C LYS A 17 5.87 17.63 4.34
N ASN A 18 5.67 17.40 5.62
CA ASN A 18 6.70 16.84 6.50
C ASN A 18 7.16 15.46 6.02
N ILE A 19 6.24 14.61 5.58
CA ILE A 19 6.56 13.30 5.00
C ILE A 19 7.32 13.48 3.68
N ALA A 20 6.86 14.37 2.81
CA ALA A 20 7.52 14.63 1.52
C ALA A 20 8.95 15.14 1.69
N ASP A 21 9.18 16.06 2.63
CA ASP A 21 10.52 16.60 2.93
C ASP A 21 11.45 15.49 3.47
N ALA A 22 10.92 14.61 4.34
CA ALA A 22 11.68 13.46 4.84
C ALA A 22 12.03 12.48 3.72
N VAL A 23 11.07 12.11 2.87
CA VAL A 23 11.29 11.19 1.75
C VAL A 23 12.29 11.77 0.76
N LYS A 24 12.19 13.05 0.39
CA LYS A 24 13.16 13.73 -0.50
C LYS A 24 14.57 13.60 0.00
N LYS A 25 14.79 13.87 1.30
CA LYS A 25 16.11 13.76 1.93
C LYS A 25 16.74 12.36 1.78
N TYR A 26 15.93 11.29 1.90
CA TYR A 26 16.42 9.92 1.75
C TYR A 26 16.48 9.45 0.30
N ALA A 27 15.61 9.97 -0.56
CA ALA A 27 15.54 9.61 -1.97
C ALA A 27 16.60 10.28 -2.83
N GLU A 28 17.14 11.44 -2.41
CA GLU A 28 18.10 12.26 -3.18
C GLU A 28 19.30 11.46 -3.68
N ASN A 29 19.80 10.52 -2.89
CA ASN A 29 20.93 9.66 -3.22
C ASN A 29 20.52 8.21 -3.53
N SER A 30 19.25 7.95 -3.79
CA SER A 30 18.76 6.61 -4.10
C SER A 30 19.19 6.19 -5.51
N PRO A 31 19.79 5.00 -5.69
CA PRO A 31 20.13 4.48 -7.02
C PRO A 31 18.91 3.98 -7.81
N ILE A 32 17.73 3.94 -7.17
CA ILE A 32 16.47 3.53 -7.80
C ILE A 32 15.48 4.69 -7.79
N PRO A 33 14.55 4.76 -8.76
CA PRO A 33 13.46 5.73 -8.73
C PRO A 33 12.60 5.57 -7.47
N VAL A 34 12.25 6.70 -6.84
CA VAL A 34 11.39 6.75 -5.66
C VAL A 34 10.15 7.56 -5.97
N VAL A 35 8.98 6.98 -5.73
CA VAL A 35 7.67 7.63 -5.83
C VAL A 35 7.09 7.78 -4.44
N LEU A 36 6.64 8.98 -4.11
CA LEU A 36 5.87 9.21 -2.89
C LEU A 36 4.38 9.16 -3.23
N HIS A 37 3.72 8.13 -2.71
CA HIS A 37 2.33 7.80 -3.03
C HIS A 37 1.43 7.91 -1.79
N LEU A 38 0.26 8.55 -1.95
CA LEU A 38 -0.81 8.46 -0.96
C LEU A 38 -1.58 7.18 -1.22
N ASP A 39 -1.57 6.25 -0.27
CA ASP A 39 -2.34 5.02 -0.32
C ASP A 39 -3.71 5.21 0.35
N HIS A 40 -4.77 4.67 -0.24
CA HIS A 40 -6.15 4.73 0.24
C HIS A 40 -6.64 6.12 0.69
N GLY A 41 -6.51 7.13 -0.17
CA GLY A 41 -7.13 8.44 0.03
C GLY A 41 -8.66 8.32 0.08
N LYS A 42 -9.30 8.84 1.13
CA LYS A 42 -10.74 8.64 1.39
C LYS A 42 -11.65 9.62 0.68
N ASN A 43 -11.11 10.75 0.28
CA ASN A 43 -11.87 11.84 -0.34
C ASN A 43 -10.93 12.77 -1.10
N PHE A 44 -11.53 13.69 -1.87
CA PHE A 44 -10.81 14.68 -2.65
C PHE A 44 -9.82 15.51 -1.79
N ASP A 45 -10.23 15.94 -0.59
CA ASP A 45 -9.39 16.76 0.28
C ASP A 45 -8.12 16.04 0.75
N SER A 46 -8.19 14.73 1.00
CA SER A 46 -7.01 13.93 1.35
C SER A 46 -6.01 13.87 0.19
N CYS A 47 -6.49 13.63 -1.03
CA CYS A 47 -5.66 13.63 -2.24
C CYS A 47 -5.08 15.03 -2.51
N LYS A 48 -5.90 16.07 -2.40
CA LYS A 48 -5.47 17.46 -2.56
C LYS A 48 -4.37 17.83 -1.56
N ALA A 49 -4.54 17.49 -0.28
CA ALA A 49 -3.55 17.76 0.75
C ALA A 49 -2.21 17.06 0.46
N ALA A 50 -2.25 15.81 -0.01
CA ALA A 50 -1.06 15.06 -0.39
C ALA A 50 -0.35 15.71 -1.59
N ILE A 51 -1.09 16.04 -2.65
CA ILE A 51 -0.56 16.71 -3.85
C ILE A 51 0.10 18.04 -3.51
N GLU A 52 -0.61 18.89 -2.74
CA GLU A 52 -0.08 20.19 -2.30
C GLU A 52 1.08 20.04 -1.31
N GLY A 53 1.16 18.92 -0.57
CA GLY A 53 2.28 18.55 0.30
C GLY A 53 3.53 18.05 -0.45
N GLY A 54 3.41 17.77 -1.75
CA GLY A 54 4.54 17.37 -2.60
C GLY A 54 4.60 15.87 -2.92
N TYR A 55 3.49 15.16 -2.81
CA TYR A 55 3.37 13.78 -3.29
C TYR A 55 3.36 13.74 -4.82
N THR A 56 3.97 12.71 -5.37
CA THR A 56 4.11 12.53 -6.82
C THR A 56 3.08 11.57 -7.40
N SER A 57 2.33 10.89 -6.53
CA SER A 57 1.25 9.98 -6.88
C SER A 57 0.23 9.94 -5.74
N VAL A 58 -1.04 9.76 -6.06
CA VAL A 58 -2.12 9.60 -5.07
C VAL A 58 -3.07 8.49 -5.50
N MET A 59 -3.65 7.80 -4.51
CA MET A 59 -4.78 6.92 -4.72
C MET A 59 -6.04 7.53 -4.11
N ILE A 60 -7.14 7.45 -4.84
CA ILE A 60 -8.49 7.69 -4.35
C ILE A 60 -9.27 6.39 -4.29
N ASP A 61 -9.68 6.00 -3.09
CA ASP A 61 -10.42 4.76 -2.87
C ASP A 61 -11.93 5.03 -2.75
N GLY A 62 -12.60 4.89 -3.89
CA GLY A 62 -14.05 4.93 -3.99
C GLY A 62 -14.68 3.53 -4.13
N SER A 63 -13.93 2.45 -3.87
CA SER A 63 -14.37 1.05 -4.13
C SER A 63 -15.64 0.64 -3.38
N SER A 64 -15.91 1.27 -2.23
CA SER A 64 -17.13 1.06 -1.43
C SER A 64 -18.36 1.82 -1.95
N LEU A 65 -18.17 2.75 -2.88
CA LEU A 65 -19.26 3.54 -3.49
C LEU A 65 -19.91 2.80 -4.66
N PRO A 66 -21.15 3.16 -5.04
CA PRO A 66 -21.69 2.80 -6.33
C PRO A 66 -20.77 3.17 -7.49
N PHE A 67 -20.75 2.38 -8.56
CA PHE A 67 -19.80 2.56 -9.66
C PHE A 67 -19.74 3.99 -10.22
N ASP A 68 -20.88 4.60 -10.48
CA ASP A 68 -20.91 5.96 -11.05
C ASP A 68 -20.42 7.03 -10.06
N GLU A 69 -20.67 6.86 -8.77
CA GLU A 69 -20.13 7.75 -7.73
C GLU A 69 -18.61 7.60 -7.59
N ASN A 70 -18.08 6.36 -7.65
CA ASN A 70 -16.65 6.11 -7.69
C ASN A 70 -16.00 6.76 -8.93
N VAL A 71 -16.63 6.64 -10.10
CA VAL A 71 -16.17 7.29 -11.34
C VAL A 71 -16.11 8.81 -11.17
N GLU A 72 -17.15 9.46 -10.65
CA GLU A 72 -17.19 10.90 -10.47
C GLU A 72 -16.10 11.37 -9.49
N LEU A 73 -15.97 10.71 -8.33
CA LEU A 73 -14.96 11.03 -7.34
C LEU A 73 -13.55 10.86 -7.91
N THR A 74 -13.29 9.75 -8.61
CA THR A 74 -11.96 9.49 -9.21
C THR A 74 -11.65 10.50 -10.29
N ARG A 75 -12.61 10.85 -11.16
CA ARG A 75 -12.44 11.84 -12.22
C ARG A 75 -12.11 13.23 -11.68
N GLU A 76 -12.74 13.63 -10.57
CA GLU A 76 -12.43 14.89 -9.90
C GLU A 76 -10.97 14.94 -9.44
N VAL A 77 -10.49 13.88 -8.80
CA VAL A 77 -9.10 13.76 -8.35
C VAL A 77 -8.14 13.74 -9.54
N VAL A 78 -8.43 12.96 -10.58
CA VAL A 78 -7.61 12.88 -11.81
C VAL A 78 -7.42 14.26 -12.42
N LYS A 79 -8.51 15.01 -12.60
CA LYS A 79 -8.43 16.36 -13.15
C LYS A 79 -7.49 17.26 -12.34
N TYR A 80 -7.64 17.26 -11.02
CA TYR A 80 -6.81 18.08 -10.13
C TYR A 80 -5.34 17.66 -10.13
N ALA A 81 -5.09 16.35 -10.12
CA ALA A 81 -3.75 15.76 -10.06
C ALA A 81 -2.97 15.96 -11.37
N HIS A 82 -3.60 15.68 -12.52
CA HIS A 82 -2.96 15.77 -13.83
C HIS A 82 -2.54 17.21 -14.17
N GLU A 83 -3.32 18.24 -13.79
CA GLU A 83 -2.91 19.64 -13.92
C GLU A 83 -1.60 19.97 -13.17
N ARG A 84 -1.18 19.09 -12.24
CA ARG A 84 0.01 19.24 -11.41
C ARG A 84 1.09 18.17 -11.67
N GLY A 85 0.90 17.37 -12.72
CA GLY A 85 1.83 16.31 -13.09
C GLY A 85 1.90 15.15 -12.09
N VAL A 86 0.82 14.91 -11.32
CA VAL A 86 0.71 13.85 -10.32
C VAL A 86 -0.16 12.72 -10.88
N SER A 87 0.33 11.48 -10.78
CA SER A 87 -0.41 10.29 -11.21
C SER A 87 -1.48 9.89 -10.20
N VAL A 88 -2.55 9.27 -10.69
CA VAL A 88 -3.69 8.83 -9.88
C VAL A 88 -3.93 7.34 -10.02
N GLU A 89 -4.12 6.69 -8.89
CA GLU A 89 -4.63 5.33 -8.77
C GLU A 89 -6.08 5.37 -8.29
N GLY A 90 -6.93 4.57 -8.92
CA GLY A 90 -8.30 4.29 -8.45
C GLY A 90 -8.43 2.85 -7.99
N GLU A 91 -9.58 2.48 -7.44
CA GLU A 91 -9.88 1.09 -7.05
C GLU A 91 -11.26 0.65 -7.54
N LEU A 92 -11.33 -0.57 -8.03
CA LEU A 92 -12.57 -1.19 -8.47
C LEU A 92 -12.68 -2.65 -8.03
N GLY A 93 -13.74 -2.96 -7.30
CA GLY A 93 -13.91 -4.19 -6.54
C GLY A 93 -13.49 -3.99 -5.10
N VAL A 94 -14.02 -4.81 -4.21
CA VAL A 94 -13.79 -4.68 -2.77
C VAL A 94 -12.90 -5.82 -2.30
N LEU A 95 -11.84 -5.51 -1.55
CA LEU A 95 -11.00 -6.51 -0.91
C LEU A 95 -11.45 -6.74 0.53
N ALA A 96 -11.61 -8.02 0.91
CA ALA A 96 -11.86 -8.37 2.30
C ALA A 96 -10.60 -8.16 3.16
N GLY A 97 -10.78 -7.97 4.46
CA GLY A 97 -9.73 -7.83 5.44
C GLY A 97 -9.66 -6.45 6.07
N VAL A 98 -8.57 -6.20 6.78
CA VAL A 98 -8.32 -4.95 7.49
C VAL A 98 -6.97 -4.39 7.10
N GLU A 99 -6.95 -3.17 6.61
CA GLU A 99 -5.74 -2.38 6.40
C GLU A 99 -5.99 -0.95 6.86
N ASP A 100 -5.26 -0.53 7.89
CA ASP A 100 -5.44 0.76 8.56
C ASP A 100 -6.90 1.07 8.92
N HIS A 101 -7.60 1.82 8.08
CA HIS A 101 -9.00 2.23 8.27
C HIS A 101 -9.96 1.60 7.24
N VAL A 102 -9.43 0.77 6.34
CA VAL A 102 -10.23 0.04 5.35
C VAL A 102 -10.61 -1.30 5.95
N PHE A 103 -11.89 -1.57 6.01
CA PHE A 103 -12.43 -2.86 6.46
C PHE A 103 -13.54 -3.33 5.53
N SER A 104 -13.45 -4.59 5.10
CA SER A 104 -14.55 -5.29 4.46
C SER A 104 -14.61 -6.75 4.90
N ALA A 105 -15.80 -7.24 5.19
CA ALA A 105 -16.03 -8.64 5.53
C ALA A 105 -15.99 -9.57 4.29
N THR A 106 -16.18 -9.02 3.10
CA THR A 106 -16.31 -9.79 1.84
C THR A 106 -15.53 -9.13 0.71
N SER A 107 -15.03 -9.94 -0.23
CA SER A 107 -14.46 -9.45 -1.49
C SER A 107 -15.47 -9.52 -2.62
N THR A 108 -15.42 -8.52 -3.51
CA THR A 108 -16.10 -8.57 -4.81
C THR A 108 -15.05 -8.47 -5.91
N TYR A 109 -14.98 -9.48 -6.77
CA TYR A 109 -14.01 -9.47 -7.87
C TYR A 109 -14.28 -8.35 -8.87
N THR A 110 -13.23 -7.76 -9.40
CA THR A 110 -13.33 -6.74 -10.44
C THR A 110 -13.88 -7.33 -11.73
N ASN A 111 -14.94 -6.72 -12.26
CA ASN A 111 -15.46 -7.06 -13.57
C ASN A 111 -14.58 -6.42 -14.65
N PRO A 112 -14.00 -7.19 -15.60
CA PRO A 112 -13.10 -6.66 -16.61
C PRO A 112 -13.71 -5.56 -17.49
N LEU A 113 -14.96 -5.69 -17.90
CA LEU A 113 -15.62 -4.68 -18.73
C LEU A 113 -15.85 -3.38 -17.97
N LYS A 114 -16.18 -3.49 -16.66
CA LYS A 114 -16.30 -2.33 -15.79
C LYS A 114 -14.94 -1.64 -15.54
N ALA A 115 -13.86 -2.41 -15.48
CA ALA A 115 -12.50 -1.82 -15.39
C ALA A 115 -12.17 -0.97 -16.62
N ILE A 116 -12.51 -1.43 -17.82
CA ILE A 116 -12.31 -0.66 -19.05
C ILE A 116 -13.20 0.59 -19.10
N GLU A 117 -14.46 0.47 -18.70
CA GLU A 117 -15.37 1.61 -18.57
C GLU A 117 -14.81 2.64 -17.56
N PHE A 118 -14.26 2.18 -16.45
CA PHE A 118 -13.67 3.03 -15.42
C PHE A 118 -12.46 3.80 -15.94
N PHE A 119 -11.50 3.14 -16.59
CA PHE A 119 -10.36 3.82 -17.22
C PHE A 119 -10.81 4.90 -18.22
N LYS A 120 -11.77 4.57 -19.09
CA LYS A 120 -12.27 5.51 -20.12
C LYS A 120 -12.99 6.72 -19.53
N LYS A 121 -13.78 6.51 -18.45
CA LYS A 121 -14.55 7.59 -17.84
C LYS A 121 -13.72 8.48 -16.92
N THR A 122 -12.71 7.93 -16.26
CA THR A 122 -11.92 8.65 -15.25
C THR A 122 -10.61 9.20 -15.78
N GLY A 123 -9.98 8.52 -16.73
CA GLY A 123 -8.61 8.83 -17.20
C GLY A 123 -7.54 8.51 -16.15
N VAL A 124 -7.82 7.60 -15.21
CA VAL A 124 -6.90 7.19 -14.14
C VAL A 124 -5.67 6.49 -14.72
N ASP A 125 -4.50 6.66 -14.08
CA ASP A 125 -3.22 6.08 -14.53
C ASP A 125 -3.01 4.64 -14.09
N ALA A 126 -3.57 4.30 -12.91
CA ALA A 126 -3.46 2.96 -12.32
C ALA A 126 -4.79 2.53 -11.71
N LEU A 127 -5.07 1.24 -11.73
CA LEU A 127 -6.29 0.67 -11.17
C LEU A 127 -5.98 -0.52 -10.28
N ALA A 128 -6.28 -0.38 -8.99
CA ALA A 128 -6.29 -1.49 -8.05
C ALA A 128 -7.49 -2.40 -8.35
N ILE A 129 -7.18 -3.70 -8.51
CA ILE A 129 -8.18 -4.70 -8.86
C ILE A 129 -8.32 -5.76 -7.78
N SER A 130 -9.54 -6.21 -7.54
CA SER A 130 -9.83 -7.36 -6.69
C SER A 130 -9.82 -8.63 -7.51
N TYR A 131 -8.83 -9.49 -7.29
CA TYR A 131 -8.64 -10.74 -8.03
C TYR A 131 -8.18 -11.92 -7.14
N GLY A 132 -8.54 -11.85 -5.84
CA GLY A 132 -8.30 -12.90 -4.86
C GLY A 132 -7.27 -12.59 -3.79
N THR A 133 -6.74 -11.37 -3.76
CA THR A 133 -5.96 -10.85 -2.64
C THR A 133 -6.87 -10.40 -1.49
N MET A 134 -6.29 -10.24 -0.31
CA MET A 134 -6.97 -9.77 0.90
C MET A 134 -6.01 -8.91 1.73
N HIS A 135 -6.56 -7.91 2.42
CA HIS A 135 -5.77 -7.11 3.37
C HIS A 135 -5.41 -7.90 4.64
N GLY A 136 -4.30 -7.52 5.28
CA GLY A 136 -3.86 -8.09 6.56
C GLY A 136 -3.10 -9.40 6.45
N ALA A 137 -2.80 -10.00 7.61
CA ALA A 137 -1.94 -11.18 7.75
C ALA A 137 -2.67 -12.52 7.74
N SER A 138 -3.99 -12.54 7.69
CA SER A 138 -4.81 -13.77 7.83
C SER A 138 -5.48 -14.14 6.50
N LYS A 139 -4.67 -14.36 5.46
CA LYS A 139 -5.17 -14.64 4.10
C LYS A 139 -5.52 -16.11 3.83
N GLY A 140 -5.32 -16.98 4.81
CA GLY A 140 -5.47 -18.42 4.63
C GLY A 140 -4.24 -19.09 4.00
N LYS A 141 -4.17 -20.42 4.13
CA LYS A 141 -3.10 -21.21 3.51
C LYS A 141 -3.39 -21.39 2.02
N ASN A 142 -2.35 -21.26 1.18
CA ASN A 142 -2.40 -21.58 -0.24
C ASN A 142 -3.41 -20.74 -1.05
N VAL A 143 -3.45 -19.43 -0.81
CA VAL A 143 -4.26 -18.51 -1.62
C VAL A 143 -3.84 -18.61 -3.08
N LYS A 144 -4.84 -18.74 -3.96
CA LYS A 144 -4.66 -18.72 -5.42
C LYS A 144 -5.29 -17.47 -5.99
N LEU A 145 -4.48 -16.69 -6.72
CA LEU A 145 -4.95 -15.49 -7.39
C LEU A 145 -5.72 -15.83 -8.65
N ARG A 146 -6.81 -15.12 -8.88
CA ARG A 146 -7.64 -15.21 -10.09
C ARG A 146 -7.00 -14.42 -11.23
N LYS A 147 -5.82 -14.87 -11.67
CA LYS A 147 -4.98 -14.21 -12.69
C LYS A 147 -5.71 -13.99 -14.02
N GLU A 148 -6.72 -14.84 -14.32
CA GLU A 148 -7.59 -14.67 -15.47
C GLU A 148 -8.34 -13.33 -15.50
N ILE A 149 -8.62 -12.73 -14.34
CA ILE A 149 -9.23 -11.40 -14.26
C ILE A 149 -8.24 -10.34 -14.75
N ALA A 150 -6.99 -10.37 -14.27
CA ALA A 150 -5.95 -9.45 -14.70
C ALA A 150 -5.64 -9.60 -16.20
N ILE A 151 -5.55 -10.84 -16.71
CA ILE A 151 -5.36 -11.12 -18.13
C ILE A 151 -6.50 -10.52 -18.96
N ALA A 152 -7.76 -10.76 -18.59
CA ALA A 152 -8.89 -10.24 -19.32
C ALA A 152 -8.91 -8.70 -19.37
N ILE A 153 -8.59 -8.05 -18.26
CA ILE A 153 -8.49 -6.57 -18.21
C ILE A 153 -7.35 -6.09 -19.11
N LYS A 154 -6.16 -6.70 -19.00
CA LYS A 154 -5.00 -6.34 -19.81
C LYS A 154 -5.26 -6.46 -21.29
N GLU A 155 -5.85 -7.58 -21.74
CA GLU A 155 -6.17 -7.79 -23.16
C GLU A 155 -7.20 -6.74 -23.66
N CYS A 156 -8.22 -6.45 -22.86
CA CYS A 156 -9.19 -5.39 -23.20
C CYS A 156 -8.51 -4.01 -23.24
N MET A 157 -7.60 -3.70 -22.31
CA MET A 157 -6.83 -2.43 -22.34
C MET A 157 -6.01 -2.31 -23.61
N LEU A 158 -5.30 -3.38 -24.00
CA LEU A 158 -4.53 -3.40 -25.26
C LEU A 158 -5.40 -3.17 -26.48
N HIS A 159 -6.54 -3.85 -26.56
CA HIS A 159 -7.51 -3.70 -27.66
C HIS A 159 -8.04 -2.25 -27.77
N GLU A 160 -8.30 -1.63 -26.65
CA GLU A 160 -8.87 -0.27 -26.58
C GLU A 160 -7.83 0.85 -26.59
N GLY A 161 -6.53 0.51 -26.66
CA GLY A 161 -5.44 1.48 -26.63
C GLY A 161 -5.33 2.23 -25.29
N ILE A 162 -5.73 1.60 -24.18
CA ILE A 162 -5.66 2.18 -22.85
C ILE A 162 -4.26 1.92 -22.27
N PHE A 163 -3.56 3.00 -21.93
CA PHE A 163 -2.28 2.95 -21.22
C PHE A 163 -2.53 3.16 -19.74
N GLY A 164 -2.38 2.12 -18.94
CA GLY A 164 -2.58 2.14 -17.51
C GLY A 164 -1.92 0.95 -16.83
N VAL A 165 -1.84 0.99 -15.51
CA VAL A 165 -1.21 -0.03 -14.69
C VAL A 165 -2.26 -0.74 -13.82
N LEU A 166 -2.24 -2.08 -13.80
CA LEU A 166 -3.04 -2.84 -12.83
C LEU A 166 -2.25 -3.01 -11.53
N VAL A 167 -2.93 -2.78 -10.43
CA VAL A 167 -2.34 -2.80 -9.08
C VAL A 167 -2.91 -3.94 -8.26
N SER A 168 -2.03 -4.61 -7.50
CA SER A 168 -2.37 -5.67 -6.57
C SER A 168 -2.24 -5.18 -5.14
N HIS A 169 -3.36 -4.87 -4.49
CA HIS A 169 -3.44 -4.61 -3.06
C HIS A 169 -3.49 -5.90 -2.25
N GLY A 170 -3.26 -5.80 -0.95
CA GLY A 170 -3.31 -6.94 -0.04
C GLY A 170 -2.32 -8.06 -0.39
N SER A 171 -1.15 -7.73 -0.92
CA SER A 171 -0.18 -8.67 -1.47
C SER A 171 0.96 -9.05 -0.54
N SER A 172 0.90 -8.70 0.74
CA SER A 172 1.92 -9.10 1.72
C SER A 172 2.11 -10.61 1.77
N THR A 173 3.36 -11.04 1.86
CA THR A 173 3.76 -12.45 1.82
C THR A 173 3.77 -13.12 3.18
N VAL A 174 3.85 -12.32 4.25
CA VAL A 174 3.93 -12.78 5.65
C VAL A 174 5.05 -13.80 5.82
N PRO A 175 6.33 -13.39 5.69
CA PRO A 175 7.46 -14.32 5.68
C PRO A 175 7.52 -15.14 6.96
N ARG A 176 7.47 -16.45 6.83
CA ARG A 176 7.37 -17.36 7.98
C ARG A 176 8.54 -17.21 8.94
N TYR A 177 9.75 -17.03 8.41
CA TYR A 177 10.94 -16.86 9.25
C TYR A 177 10.86 -15.61 10.14
N ILE A 178 10.30 -14.48 9.66
CA ILE A 178 10.12 -13.27 10.48
C ILE A 178 9.10 -13.53 11.58
N VAL A 179 8.01 -14.22 11.28
CA VAL A 179 6.99 -14.60 12.28
C VAL A 179 7.60 -15.51 13.36
N ASP A 180 8.40 -16.50 12.96
CA ASP A 180 9.04 -17.42 13.88
C ASP A 180 10.07 -16.72 14.78
N GLU A 181 10.86 -15.78 14.25
CA GLU A 181 11.79 -14.95 15.03
C GLU A 181 11.06 -14.02 15.99
N ILE A 182 9.96 -13.38 15.57
CA ILE A 182 9.12 -12.57 16.47
C ILE A 182 8.60 -13.43 17.63
N ASN A 183 8.14 -14.65 17.35
CA ASN A 183 7.63 -15.54 18.37
C ASN A 183 8.74 -16.03 19.31
N ALA A 184 9.93 -16.32 18.81
CA ALA A 184 11.11 -16.66 19.63
C ALA A 184 11.51 -15.50 20.56
N LEU A 185 11.26 -14.26 20.17
CA LEU A 185 11.47 -13.06 20.99
C LEU A 185 10.24 -12.68 21.87
N GLY A 186 9.41 -13.66 22.21
CA GLY A 186 8.26 -13.49 23.10
C GLY A 186 7.02 -12.91 22.42
N GLY A 187 6.89 -13.05 21.11
CA GLY A 187 5.65 -12.82 20.39
C GLY A 187 4.69 -14.00 20.47
N ASN A 188 3.47 -13.80 19.96
CA ASN A 188 2.47 -14.86 19.84
C ASN A 188 1.63 -14.65 18.58
N ILE A 189 2.29 -14.66 17.42
CA ILE A 189 1.61 -14.56 16.13
C ILE A 189 1.26 -15.95 15.65
N GLN A 190 -0.04 -16.24 15.55
CA GLN A 190 -0.56 -17.51 15.08
C GLN A 190 -1.41 -17.31 13.82
N ASN A 191 -1.45 -18.34 12.97
CA ASN A 191 -2.30 -18.37 11.77
C ASN A 191 -2.11 -17.17 10.82
N ALA A 192 -0.89 -16.62 10.78
CA ALA A 192 -0.52 -15.56 9.85
C ALA A 192 0.01 -16.17 8.54
N TYR A 193 -0.66 -15.85 7.45
CA TYR A 193 -0.36 -16.31 6.11
C TYR A 193 -0.55 -15.19 5.10
N GLY A 194 0.32 -15.10 4.11
CA GLY A 194 0.27 -14.14 3.02
C GLY A 194 0.07 -14.80 1.65
N ILE A 195 0.31 -14.03 0.61
CA ILE A 195 0.38 -14.51 -0.77
C ILE A 195 1.79 -15.07 -1.01
N SER A 196 1.91 -16.22 -1.64
CA SER A 196 3.23 -16.74 -1.96
C SER A 196 3.94 -15.89 -3.02
N ILE A 197 5.26 -15.79 -2.94
CA ILE A 197 6.08 -15.08 -3.94
C ILE A 197 5.83 -15.62 -5.35
N ASP A 198 5.65 -16.93 -5.49
CA ASP A 198 5.40 -17.56 -6.79
C ASP A 198 4.06 -17.12 -7.39
N GLU A 199 3.02 -16.97 -6.57
CA GLU A 199 1.74 -16.42 -7.02
C GLU A 199 1.87 -14.96 -7.46
N LEU A 200 2.62 -14.13 -6.72
CA LEU A 200 2.88 -12.74 -7.10
C LEU A 200 3.71 -12.65 -8.39
N LYS A 201 4.79 -13.41 -8.49
CA LYS A 201 5.60 -13.48 -9.71
C LYS A 201 4.78 -13.94 -10.92
N ALA A 202 3.87 -14.90 -10.72
CA ALA A 202 2.99 -15.37 -11.78
C ALA A 202 1.91 -14.34 -12.19
N ALA A 203 1.60 -13.37 -11.34
CA ALA A 203 0.66 -12.30 -11.66
C ALA A 203 1.27 -11.19 -12.53
N ILE A 204 2.58 -10.97 -12.46
CA ILE A 204 3.27 -9.92 -13.22
C ILE A 204 3.06 -10.06 -14.75
N PRO A 205 3.35 -11.21 -15.38
CA PRO A 205 3.11 -11.37 -16.81
C PRO A 205 1.62 -11.29 -17.19
N CYS A 206 0.72 -11.46 -16.22
CA CYS A 206 -0.73 -11.31 -16.41
C CYS A 206 -1.21 -9.86 -16.45
N GLY A 207 -0.32 -8.88 -16.20
CA GLY A 207 -0.65 -7.46 -16.32
C GLY A 207 -0.50 -6.66 -15.02
N ILE A 208 -0.18 -7.30 -13.91
CA ILE A 208 0.08 -6.58 -12.64
C ILE A 208 1.42 -5.86 -12.72
N GLY A 209 1.40 -4.51 -12.64
CA GLY A 209 2.59 -3.67 -12.71
C GLY A 209 2.97 -3.01 -11.38
N LYS A 210 2.09 -3.02 -10.37
CA LYS A 210 2.35 -2.52 -9.01
C LYS A 210 1.84 -3.51 -7.98
N ILE A 211 2.63 -3.76 -6.95
CA ILE A 211 2.30 -4.71 -5.86
C ILE A 211 2.46 -3.98 -4.53
N ASN A 212 1.37 -3.86 -3.77
CA ASN A 212 1.36 -3.19 -2.46
C ASN A 212 1.66 -4.19 -1.34
N VAL A 213 2.66 -3.86 -0.52
CA VAL A 213 3.11 -4.67 0.61
C VAL A 213 3.20 -3.79 1.86
N ASP A 214 2.42 -4.10 2.90
CA ASP A 214 2.42 -3.39 4.19
C ASP A 214 2.81 -4.33 5.34
N THR A 215 2.09 -5.43 5.51
CA THR A 215 2.27 -6.33 6.66
C THR A 215 3.72 -6.84 6.80
N ASP A 216 4.41 -7.14 5.70
CA ASP A 216 5.79 -7.63 5.73
C ASP A 216 6.75 -6.59 6.31
N ILE A 217 6.55 -5.31 5.96
CA ILE A 217 7.33 -4.19 6.49
C ILE A 217 7.06 -4.03 8.00
N ARG A 218 5.79 -4.09 8.41
CA ARG A 218 5.41 -4.02 9.84
C ARG A 218 6.00 -5.18 10.65
N LEU A 219 6.00 -6.38 10.09
CA LEU A 219 6.63 -7.55 10.73
C LEU A 219 8.14 -7.37 10.88
N ALA A 220 8.82 -6.90 9.83
CA ALA A 220 10.26 -6.65 9.87
C ALA A 220 10.62 -5.60 10.93
N VAL A 221 9.89 -4.49 11.00
CA VAL A 221 10.07 -3.46 12.05
C VAL A 221 9.82 -4.04 13.44
N THR A 222 8.72 -4.79 13.61
CA THR A 222 8.37 -5.42 14.89
C THR A 222 9.45 -6.39 15.36
N ARG A 223 9.95 -7.23 14.46
CA ARG A 223 11.05 -8.16 14.72
C ARG A 223 12.30 -7.43 15.22
N ASN A 224 12.69 -6.38 14.52
CA ASN A 224 13.88 -5.61 14.88
C ASN A 224 13.74 -4.90 16.23
N MET A 225 12.57 -4.30 16.49
CA MET A 225 12.30 -3.70 17.80
C MET A 225 12.38 -4.73 18.93
N LYS A 226 11.81 -5.90 18.73
CA LYS A 226 11.87 -6.98 19.75
C LYS A 226 13.29 -7.46 19.99
N GLU A 227 14.08 -7.64 18.95
CA GLU A 227 15.50 -8.00 19.07
C GLU A 227 16.28 -6.92 19.83
N PHE A 228 16.08 -5.65 19.46
CA PHE A 228 16.73 -4.54 20.14
C PHE A 228 16.41 -4.52 21.64
N PHE A 229 15.13 -4.62 22.02
CA PHE A 229 14.74 -4.64 23.43
C PHE A 229 15.10 -5.93 24.17
N ALA A 230 15.31 -7.03 23.46
CA ALA A 230 15.85 -8.25 24.07
C ALA A 230 17.35 -8.08 24.40
N ALA A 231 18.09 -7.40 23.53
CA ALA A 231 19.52 -7.08 23.76
C ALA A 231 19.73 -5.94 24.76
N HIS A 232 18.72 -5.06 24.95
CA HIS A 232 18.79 -3.88 25.82
C HIS A 232 17.59 -3.82 26.76
N PRO A 233 17.47 -4.75 27.73
CA PRO A 233 16.29 -4.81 28.61
C PRO A 233 16.13 -3.54 29.46
N GLU A 234 17.20 -2.82 29.77
CA GLU A 234 17.19 -1.54 30.48
C GLU A 234 16.47 -0.42 29.71
N LYS A 235 16.29 -0.59 28.39
CA LYS A 235 15.59 0.39 27.54
C LYS A 235 14.08 0.19 27.48
N ARG A 236 13.58 -0.98 27.92
CA ARG A 236 12.14 -1.27 27.95
C ARG A 236 11.35 -0.37 28.89
N GLU A 237 12.00 0.14 29.93
CA GLU A 237 11.39 1.02 30.94
C GLU A 237 11.44 2.50 30.55
N SER A 238 12.10 2.85 29.44
CA SER A 238 12.15 4.22 28.96
C SER A 238 10.74 4.67 28.53
N GLN A 239 10.17 5.60 29.28
CA GLN A 239 8.87 6.19 28.98
C GLN A 239 8.98 7.36 28.00
N SER A 240 10.18 7.73 27.56
CA SER A 240 10.41 8.82 26.63
C SER A 240 10.35 8.35 25.18
N ILE A 241 9.27 8.68 24.49
CA ILE A 241 9.15 8.46 23.03
C ILE A 241 10.33 9.08 22.27
N GLY A 242 10.84 10.23 22.72
CA GLY A 242 12.00 10.88 22.10
C GLY A 242 13.31 10.10 22.30
N GLU A 243 13.46 9.36 23.39
CA GLU A 243 14.61 8.48 23.61
C GLU A 243 14.52 7.23 22.73
N VAL A 244 13.35 6.60 22.68
CA VAL A 244 13.10 5.47 21.77
C VAL A 244 13.35 5.87 20.33
N TYR A 245 12.89 7.04 19.88
CA TYR A 245 13.14 7.56 18.54
C TYR A 245 14.62 7.73 18.25
N ARG A 246 15.39 8.36 19.17
CA ARG A 246 16.86 8.51 19.02
C ARG A 246 17.59 7.18 18.94
N LEU A 247 17.14 6.18 19.71
CA LEU A 247 17.71 4.83 19.67
C LEU A 247 17.41 4.13 18.34
N LEU A 248 16.20 4.29 17.82
CA LEU A 248 15.80 3.78 16.50
C LEU A 248 16.61 4.45 15.39
N GLU A 249 16.80 5.76 15.45
CA GLU A 249 17.59 6.50 14.47
C GLU A 249 19.08 6.10 14.49
N ALA A 250 19.67 5.94 15.68
CA ALA A 250 21.04 5.47 15.84
C ALA A 250 21.26 4.02 15.33
N LYS A 251 20.19 3.24 15.22
CA LYS A 251 20.19 1.84 14.77
C LYS A 251 19.43 1.63 13.47
N LYS A 252 19.22 2.70 12.69
CA LYS A 252 18.41 2.66 11.46
C LYS A 252 18.80 1.55 10.48
N GLU A 253 20.10 1.24 10.38
CA GLU A 253 20.57 0.15 9.52
C GLU A 253 20.11 -1.23 10.00
N GLN A 254 20.02 -1.43 11.32
CA GLN A 254 19.50 -2.64 11.94
C GLN A 254 17.98 -2.80 11.74
N PHE A 255 17.27 -1.66 11.62
CA PHE A 255 15.83 -1.60 11.41
C PHE A 255 15.45 -1.40 9.94
N ASP A 256 16.42 -1.43 9.03
CA ASP A 256 16.15 -1.30 7.60
C ASP A 256 15.39 -2.54 7.10
N PRO A 257 14.13 -2.40 6.68
CA PRO A 257 13.33 -3.52 6.21
C PRO A 257 13.96 -4.23 5.01
N ARG A 258 14.78 -3.55 4.21
CA ARG A 258 15.46 -4.14 3.05
C ARG A 258 16.37 -5.29 3.45
N ALA A 259 17.01 -5.22 4.63
CA ALA A 259 17.86 -6.30 5.14
C ALA A 259 17.09 -7.62 5.32
N PHE A 260 15.78 -7.54 5.55
CA PHE A 260 14.90 -8.69 5.80
C PHE A 260 14.02 -9.06 4.60
N LEU A 261 13.70 -8.10 3.76
CA LEU A 261 12.83 -8.30 2.59
C LEU A 261 13.62 -8.64 1.32
N THR A 262 14.93 -8.33 1.26
CA THR A 262 15.77 -8.63 0.09
C THR A 262 15.74 -10.12 -0.33
N PRO A 263 15.72 -11.11 0.57
CA PRO A 263 15.56 -12.51 0.17
C PRO A 263 14.21 -12.84 -0.47
N ILE A 264 13.23 -11.93 -0.34
CA ILE A 264 11.85 -12.10 -0.80
C ILE A 264 11.67 -11.46 -2.19
N MET A 265 12.43 -10.43 -2.50
CA MET A 265 12.44 -9.75 -3.79
C MET A 265 13.35 -10.46 -4.79
#